data_74e19f0882e335b94da18817259cdb8a
#
_entry.id   74e19f0882e335b94da18817259cdb8a
#
_cell.length_a   1.000
_cell.length_b   1.000
_cell.length_c   1.000
_cell.angle_alpha   90.00
_cell.angle_beta   90.00
_cell.angle_gamma   90.00
#
_symmetry.space_group_name_H-M   'P 1'
#
loop_
_entity.id
_entity.type
_entity.pdbx_description
1 polymer ?
#
loop_
_entity_poly.entity_id
_entity_poly.type
_entity_poly.pdbx_seq_one_letter_code
_entity_poly.pdbx_strand_id
1 'polypeptide(L)'
;MASTYVNDLRLNEMGTGDGSGTWGTTTNTNLELIAEAFSYGTEGITTNADTHSTTIADGATDPGRSLYVKYTGTLDSTCTVSLLPNTVSKLWIIENATSGGFNLSIKQGSGAEIVIPSGDVKVVYSDGAGTGAAIFDALVDLNIATKLTLKNPATSASPATVLLQTGDTDIAVNDVLGKIQFQAPDEGTGTDAILVAAEVAAVSEGDFSASSNATKLSFKTGASEAATEKMSLSSGGNLTL
;
A
#
# COMPACT_ATOMS: atom_id res chain seq x y z
N MET A 1 -24.70 1.07 -34.37
CA MET A 1 -23.29 0.84 -33.99
C MET A 1 -23.33 -0.02 -32.74
N ALA A 2 -22.58 -1.09 -32.65
CA ALA A 2 -22.66 -1.99 -31.47
C ALA A 2 -22.22 -1.26 -30.18
N SER A 3 -22.88 -1.58 -29.07
CA SER A 3 -22.50 -1.10 -27.74
C SER A 3 -21.05 -1.50 -27.40
N THR A 4 -20.34 -0.65 -26.66
CA THR A 4 -18.95 -0.88 -26.23
C THR A 4 -18.80 -0.75 -24.72
N TYR A 5 -17.67 -1.19 -24.17
CA TYR A 5 -17.35 -1.20 -22.73
C TYR A 5 -15.92 -0.72 -22.51
N VAL A 6 -15.53 0.39 -23.11
CA VAL A 6 -14.14 0.86 -23.14
C VAL A 6 -13.76 1.78 -21.97
N ASN A 7 -14.75 2.24 -21.18
CA ASN A 7 -14.51 3.07 -19.99
C ASN A 7 -13.97 2.25 -18.81
N ASP A 8 -13.34 2.91 -17.83
CA ASP A 8 -12.69 2.30 -16.69
C ASP A 8 -13.63 1.54 -15.75
N LEU A 9 -14.92 1.82 -15.78
CA LEU A 9 -15.94 1.08 -15.04
C LEU A 9 -16.61 -0.02 -15.88
N ARG A 10 -16.22 -0.21 -17.13
CA ARG A 10 -16.79 -1.20 -18.06
C ARG A 10 -18.31 -1.11 -18.17
N LEU A 11 -18.83 0.13 -18.12
CA LEU A 11 -20.23 0.43 -18.36
C LEU A 11 -20.58 0.30 -19.83
N ASN A 12 -21.82 -0.03 -20.11
CA ASN A 12 -22.32 -0.09 -21.48
C ASN A 12 -22.40 1.31 -22.10
N GLU A 13 -21.62 1.56 -23.14
CA GLU A 13 -21.72 2.75 -24.00
C GLU A 13 -22.59 2.41 -25.20
N MET A 14 -23.86 2.77 -25.12
CA MET A 14 -24.84 2.48 -26.18
C MET A 14 -24.53 3.25 -27.45
N GLY A 15 -24.42 2.54 -28.58
CA GLY A 15 -24.32 3.16 -29.90
C GLY A 15 -25.60 3.89 -30.30
N THR A 16 -25.48 4.89 -31.17
CA THR A 16 -26.64 5.62 -31.70
C THR A 16 -27.59 4.65 -32.42
N GLY A 17 -28.83 4.61 -31.97
CA GLY A 17 -29.87 3.72 -32.50
C GLY A 17 -29.92 2.33 -31.82
N ASP A 18 -28.97 2.00 -30.94
CA ASP A 18 -29.03 0.79 -30.12
C ASP A 18 -30.03 0.96 -28.97
N GLY A 19 -30.44 -0.15 -28.40
CA GLY A 19 -31.23 -0.16 -27.16
C GLY A 19 -32.71 0.22 -27.34
N SER A 20 -33.26 0.21 -28.56
CA SER A 20 -34.70 0.42 -28.75
C SER A 20 -35.51 -0.57 -27.94
N GLY A 21 -36.31 -0.06 -26.97
CA GLY A 21 -37.08 -0.85 -26.02
C GLY A 21 -36.29 -1.37 -24.80
N THR A 22 -34.95 -1.24 -24.75
CA THR A 22 -34.08 -1.73 -23.66
C THR A 22 -33.19 -0.66 -23.04
N TRP A 23 -33.15 0.55 -23.59
CA TRP A 23 -32.30 1.64 -23.11
C TRP A 23 -32.49 1.94 -21.62
N GLY A 24 -33.73 1.90 -21.11
CA GLY A 24 -34.02 2.13 -19.69
C GLY A 24 -33.38 1.08 -18.79
N THR A 25 -33.45 -0.19 -19.18
CA THR A 25 -32.77 -1.28 -18.44
C THR A 25 -31.25 -1.09 -18.45
N THR A 26 -30.66 -0.80 -19.63
CA THR A 26 -29.21 -0.58 -19.76
C THR A 26 -28.75 0.62 -18.92
N THR A 27 -29.52 1.71 -18.92
CA THR A 27 -29.23 2.88 -18.10
C THR A 27 -29.28 2.55 -16.60
N ASN A 28 -30.31 1.83 -16.16
CA ASN A 28 -30.43 1.43 -14.76
C ASN A 28 -29.28 0.50 -14.35
N THR A 29 -28.93 -0.48 -15.18
CA THR A 29 -27.75 -1.34 -14.93
C THR A 29 -26.46 -0.49 -14.80
N ASN A 30 -26.23 0.47 -15.69
CA ASN A 30 -25.07 1.36 -15.57
C ASN A 30 -25.07 2.17 -14.27
N LEU A 31 -26.23 2.66 -13.80
CA LEU A 31 -26.34 3.37 -12.52
C LEU A 31 -26.03 2.44 -11.33
N GLU A 32 -26.48 1.19 -11.38
CA GLU A 32 -26.17 0.16 -10.38
C GLU A 32 -24.66 -0.14 -10.36
N LEU A 33 -24.02 -0.28 -11.52
CA LEU A 33 -22.58 -0.52 -11.62
C LEU A 33 -21.75 0.70 -11.16
N ILE A 34 -22.24 1.93 -11.36
CA ILE A 34 -21.63 3.12 -10.77
C ILE A 34 -21.71 3.07 -9.24
N ALA A 35 -22.86 2.71 -8.67
CA ALA A 35 -23.00 2.54 -7.23
C ALA A 35 -22.08 1.44 -6.69
N GLU A 36 -21.96 0.30 -7.40
CA GLU A 36 -21.03 -0.78 -7.09
C GLU A 36 -19.58 -0.30 -7.05
N ALA A 37 -19.16 0.60 -7.95
CA ALA A 37 -17.81 1.14 -8.00
C ALA A 37 -17.40 1.93 -6.74
N PHE A 38 -18.34 2.34 -5.91
CA PHE A 38 -18.11 3.00 -4.61
C PHE A 38 -18.37 2.07 -3.41
N SER A 39 -18.66 0.80 -3.66
CA SER A 39 -19.07 -0.16 -2.65
C SER A 39 -17.89 -1.02 -2.15
N TYR A 40 -18.25 -2.02 -1.36
CA TYR A 40 -17.40 -3.07 -0.84
C TYR A 40 -17.71 -4.39 -1.57
N GLY A 41 -16.65 -5.04 -2.07
CA GLY A 41 -16.71 -6.36 -2.68
C GLY A 41 -15.88 -7.39 -1.93
N THR A 42 -16.31 -8.66 -1.97
CA THR A 42 -15.53 -9.79 -1.48
C THR A 42 -15.29 -10.76 -2.62
N GLU A 43 -14.03 -11.16 -2.81
CA GLU A 43 -13.62 -12.12 -3.83
C GLU A 43 -12.87 -13.29 -3.20
N GLY A 44 -13.29 -14.49 -3.55
CA GLY A 44 -12.69 -15.73 -3.04
C GLY A 44 -11.57 -16.22 -3.96
N ILE A 45 -10.37 -16.39 -3.42
CA ILE A 45 -9.28 -17.07 -4.11
C ILE A 45 -9.43 -18.58 -3.87
N THR A 46 -9.26 -19.38 -4.93
CA THR A 46 -9.26 -20.85 -4.82
C THR A 46 -8.17 -21.31 -3.85
N THR A 47 -8.48 -22.29 -3.01
CA THR A 47 -7.54 -22.86 -2.04
C THR A 47 -6.21 -23.23 -2.72
N ASN A 48 -5.11 -22.75 -2.14
CA ASN A 48 -3.73 -22.96 -2.58
C ASN A 48 -3.46 -22.54 -4.03
N ALA A 49 -4.15 -21.50 -4.52
CA ALA A 49 -3.89 -20.97 -5.85
C ALA A 49 -2.67 -20.03 -5.84
N ASP A 50 -1.69 -20.29 -6.71
CA ASP A 50 -0.54 -19.41 -6.92
C ASP A 50 -0.90 -18.17 -7.77
N THR A 51 -2.01 -18.24 -8.51
CA THR A 51 -2.50 -17.15 -9.38
C THR A 51 -4.01 -17.02 -9.30
N HIS A 52 -4.50 -15.77 -9.37
CA HIS A 52 -5.92 -15.45 -9.42
C HIS A 52 -6.15 -14.30 -10.41
N SER A 53 -7.32 -14.26 -11.04
CA SER A 53 -7.71 -13.17 -11.95
C SER A 53 -8.98 -12.52 -11.47
N THR A 54 -8.90 -11.26 -11.08
CA THR A 54 -10.03 -10.40 -10.79
C THR A 54 -10.41 -9.63 -12.04
N THR A 55 -11.61 -9.84 -12.56
CA THR A 55 -12.04 -9.23 -13.81
C THR A 55 -13.20 -8.28 -13.57
N ILE A 56 -13.04 -7.03 -14.02
CA ILE A 56 -14.15 -6.07 -14.08
C ILE A 56 -14.99 -6.42 -15.31
N ALA A 57 -16.17 -6.96 -15.07
CA ALA A 57 -17.03 -7.52 -16.11
C ALA A 57 -17.68 -6.41 -16.97
N ASP A 58 -17.84 -6.68 -18.28
CA ASP A 58 -18.52 -5.79 -19.21
C ASP A 58 -20.02 -5.70 -18.90
N GLY A 59 -20.48 -4.56 -18.39
CA GLY A 59 -21.88 -4.30 -18.12
C GLY A 59 -22.56 -5.24 -17.12
N ALA A 60 -21.81 -5.94 -16.29
CA ALA A 60 -22.31 -6.87 -15.28
C ALA A 60 -21.61 -6.66 -13.94
N THR A 61 -22.29 -7.01 -12.85
CA THR A 61 -21.75 -6.92 -11.49
C THR A 61 -20.55 -7.84 -11.27
N ASP A 62 -19.55 -7.36 -10.51
CA ASP A 62 -18.37 -8.12 -10.10
C ASP A 62 -17.70 -7.48 -8.86
N PRO A 63 -16.98 -8.25 -8.03
CA PRO A 63 -16.29 -7.72 -6.86
C PRO A 63 -15.14 -6.76 -7.20
N GLY A 64 -14.46 -6.95 -8.33
CA GLY A 64 -13.30 -6.16 -8.76
C GLY A 64 -13.63 -4.72 -9.10
N ARG A 65 -14.90 -4.43 -9.46
CA ARG A 65 -15.39 -3.07 -9.70
C ARG A 65 -15.44 -2.25 -8.41
N SER A 66 -15.70 -2.87 -7.26
CA SER A 66 -15.85 -2.19 -5.97
C SER A 66 -14.63 -1.34 -5.64
N LEU A 67 -14.84 -0.27 -4.86
CA LEU A 67 -13.73 0.57 -4.35
C LEU A 67 -12.88 -0.21 -3.33
N TYR A 68 -13.55 -0.93 -2.44
CA TYR A 68 -12.91 -1.79 -1.46
C TYR A 68 -13.08 -3.25 -1.88
N VAL A 69 -11.99 -3.96 -2.09
CA VAL A 69 -11.99 -5.38 -2.45
C VAL A 69 -11.31 -6.19 -1.37
N LYS A 70 -12.05 -7.11 -0.77
CA LYS A 70 -11.54 -8.04 0.22
C LYS A 70 -11.30 -9.41 -0.42
N TYR A 71 -10.04 -9.83 -0.49
CA TYR A 71 -9.69 -11.19 -0.91
C TYR A 71 -9.74 -12.16 0.27
N THR A 72 -10.42 -13.29 0.06
CA THR A 72 -10.56 -14.38 1.04
C THR A 72 -10.11 -15.70 0.44
N GLY A 73 -9.92 -16.71 1.27
CA GLY A 73 -9.46 -18.05 0.85
C GLY A 73 -8.31 -18.54 1.73
N THR A 74 -7.80 -19.74 1.43
CA THR A 74 -6.65 -20.32 2.13
C THR A 74 -5.52 -20.51 1.16
N LEU A 75 -4.33 -19.99 1.49
CA LEU A 75 -3.14 -20.05 0.66
C LEU A 75 -2.03 -20.86 1.36
N ASP A 76 -1.14 -21.46 0.57
CA ASP A 76 0.08 -22.16 0.98
C ASP A 76 1.35 -21.55 0.37
N SER A 77 1.19 -20.51 -0.47
CA SER A 77 2.24 -19.71 -1.10
C SER A 77 1.73 -18.31 -1.41
N THR A 78 2.61 -17.39 -1.83
CA THR A 78 2.21 -16.08 -2.35
C THR A 78 1.36 -16.25 -3.61
N CYS A 79 0.17 -15.64 -3.62
CA CYS A 79 -0.73 -15.65 -4.78
C CYS A 79 -0.60 -14.36 -5.59
N THR A 80 -0.36 -14.49 -6.90
CA THR A 80 -0.39 -13.36 -7.83
C THR A 80 -1.81 -13.09 -8.31
N VAL A 81 -2.35 -11.92 -7.97
CA VAL A 81 -3.68 -11.46 -8.40
C VAL A 81 -3.52 -10.50 -9.58
N SER A 82 -4.10 -10.86 -10.73
CA SER A 82 -4.12 -10.04 -11.94
C SER A 82 -5.44 -9.28 -12.04
N LEU A 83 -5.38 -7.94 -12.06
CA LEU A 83 -6.55 -7.08 -12.26
C LEU A 83 -6.80 -6.90 -13.77
N LEU A 84 -8.00 -7.26 -14.23
CA LEU A 84 -8.38 -7.29 -15.63
C LEU A 84 -9.65 -6.46 -15.89
N PRO A 85 -9.81 -5.91 -17.12
CA PRO A 85 -8.79 -5.85 -18.17
C PRO A 85 -7.64 -4.90 -17.83
N ASN A 86 -6.48 -5.11 -18.43
CA ASN A 86 -5.26 -4.31 -18.17
C ASN A 86 -5.31 -2.87 -18.72
N THR A 87 -6.43 -2.45 -19.25
CA THR A 87 -6.72 -1.10 -19.75
C THR A 87 -7.53 -0.26 -18.74
N VAL A 88 -7.94 -0.84 -17.62
CA VAL A 88 -8.69 -0.12 -16.59
C VAL A 88 -7.74 0.67 -15.70
N SER A 89 -8.01 1.98 -15.59
CA SER A 89 -7.30 2.89 -14.67
C SER A 89 -8.25 3.29 -13.55
N LYS A 90 -7.99 2.83 -12.33
CA LYS A 90 -8.79 3.21 -11.17
C LYS A 90 -8.04 3.00 -9.85
N LEU A 91 -8.63 3.51 -8.77
CA LEU A 91 -8.15 3.34 -7.40
C LEU A 91 -8.93 2.21 -6.71
N TRP A 92 -8.22 1.41 -5.92
CA TRP A 92 -8.77 0.40 -5.03
C TRP A 92 -8.21 0.51 -3.62
N ILE A 93 -9.00 0.08 -2.66
CA ILE A 93 -8.55 -0.30 -1.32
C ILE A 93 -8.62 -1.82 -1.28
N ILE A 94 -7.47 -2.48 -1.18
CA ILE A 94 -7.38 -3.94 -1.25
C ILE A 94 -6.97 -4.52 0.11
N GLU A 95 -7.78 -5.46 0.62
CA GLU A 95 -7.52 -6.22 1.85
C GLU A 95 -7.09 -7.64 1.51
N ASN A 96 -5.94 -8.06 2.03
CA ASN A 96 -5.54 -9.46 2.05
C ASN A 96 -6.07 -10.16 3.31
N ALA A 97 -7.31 -10.63 3.26
CA ALA A 97 -7.95 -11.40 4.34
C ALA A 97 -7.84 -12.92 4.11
N THR A 98 -6.86 -13.37 3.33
CA THR A 98 -6.59 -14.80 3.15
C THR A 98 -5.98 -15.40 4.42
N SER A 99 -6.22 -16.67 4.64
CA SER A 99 -5.56 -17.47 5.69
C SER A 99 -4.31 -18.17 5.14
N GLY A 100 -3.42 -18.61 6.04
CA GLY A 100 -2.16 -19.27 5.69
C GLY A 100 -0.92 -18.39 5.91
N GLY A 101 -1.10 -17.06 6.06
CA GLY A 101 0.00 -16.13 6.35
C GLY A 101 0.80 -15.70 5.11
N PHE A 102 0.26 -15.88 3.90
CA PHE A 102 0.95 -15.57 2.65
C PHE A 102 0.52 -14.23 2.04
N ASN A 103 1.39 -13.67 1.23
CA ASN A 103 1.19 -12.40 0.57
C ASN A 103 0.27 -12.52 -0.65
N LEU A 104 -0.39 -11.41 -1.01
CA LEU A 104 -0.93 -11.21 -2.35
C LEU A 104 0.00 -10.28 -3.12
N SER A 105 0.39 -10.64 -4.34
CA SER A 105 1.06 -9.77 -5.28
C SER A 105 0.05 -9.26 -6.30
N ILE A 106 -0.29 -7.98 -6.24
CA ILE A 106 -1.30 -7.34 -7.09
C ILE A 106 -0.61 -6.76 -8.32
N LYS A 107 -1.03 -7.20 -9.51
CA LYS A 107 -0.52 -6.73 -10.79
C LYS A 107 -1.64 -6.45 -11.78
N GLN A 108 -1.31 -5.77 -12.89
CA GLN A 108 -2.28 -5.57 -14.00
C GLN A 108 -1.71 -6.04 -15.34
N GLY A 109 -0.58 -5.54 -15.76
CA GLY A 109 0.13 -5.96 -16.97
C GLY A 109 1.48 -6.60 -16.64
N SER A 110 2.50 -6.18 -17.38
CA SER A 110 3.91 -6.56 -17.13
C SER A 110 4.69 -5.50 -16.35
N GLY A 111 4.03 -4.40 -15.93
CA GLY A 111 4.64 -3.34 -15.13
C GLY A 111 4.82 -3.69 -13.66
N ALA A 112 5.08 -2.69 -12.84
CA ALA A 112 5.26 -2.86 -11.40
C ALA A 112 4.04 -3.49 -10.72
N GLU A 113 4.30 -4.28 -9.70
CA GLU A 113 3.31 -4.92 -8.83
C GLU A 113 3.46 -4.45 -7.38
N ILE A 114 2.39 -4.60 -6.59
CA ILE A 114 2.38 -4.24 -5.17
C ILE A 114 2.09 -5.48 -4.33
N VAL A 115 2.94 -5.73 -3.35
CA VAL A 115 2.74 -6.82 -2.38
C VAL A 115 1.90 -6.32 -1.20
N ILE A 116 0.86 -7.10 -0.86
CA ILE A 116 0.01 -6.89 0.32
C ILE A 116 0.19 -8.09 1.25
N PRO A 117 0.86 -7.91 2.41
CA PRO A 117 1.01 -8.97 3.41
C PRO A 117 -0.33 -9.51 3.91
N SER A 118 -0.32 -10.73 4.43
CA SER A 118 -1.52 -11.34 5.04
C SER A 118 -2.02 -10.50 6.23
N GLY A 119 -3.29 -10.14 6.21
CA GLY A 119 -3.94 -9.30 7.21
C GLY A 119 -3.84 -7.80 6.96
N ASP A 120 -3.10 -7.36 5.95
CA ASP A 120 -2.90 -5.95 5.64
C ASP A 120 -3.92 -5.41 4.61
N VAL A 121 -4.04 -4.08 4.60
CA VAL A 121 -4.84 -3.31 3.64
C VAL A 121 -3.94 -2.26 2.98
N LYS A 122 -4.03 -2.14 1.65
CA LYS A 122 -3.35 -1.07 0.90
C LYS A 122 -4.30 -0.29 0.00
N VAL A 123 -4.01 0.99 -0.17
CA VAL A 123 -4.66 1.84 -1.19
C VAL A 123 -3.75 1.85 -2.42
N VAL A 124 -4.24 1.32 -3.53
CA VAL A 124 -3.46 1.18 -4.77
C VAL A 124 -4.21 1.76 -5.96
N TYR A 125 -3.48 2.15 -7.00
CA TYR A 125 -4.10 2.51 -8.28
C TYR A 125 -3.38 1.84 -9.45
N SER A 126 -4.11 1.64 -10.53
CA SER A 126 -3.57 1.17 -11.82
C SER A 126 -3.52 2.31 -12.83
N ASP A 127 -2.55 2.26 -13.74
CA ASP A 127 -2.44 3.24 -14.84
C ASP A 127 -3.19 2.84 -16.12
N GLY A 128 -3.66 1.58 -16.21
CA GLY A 128 -4.40 1.09 -17.37
C GLY A 128 -3.61 1.08 -18.67
N ALA A 129 -2.27 1.02 -18.62
CA ALA A 129 -1.40 1.16 -19.78
C ALA A 129 -1.35 -0.08 -20.71
N GLY A 130 -2.33 -0.97 -20.63
CA GLY A 130 -2.40 -2.19 -21.46
C GLY A 130 -1.35 -3.21 -21.07
N THR A 131 -0.58 -3.72 -22.05
CA THR A 131 0.43 -4.75 -21.77
C THR A 131 1.47 -4.31 -20.74
N GLY A 132 1.82 -3.03 -20.71
CA GLY A 132 2.78 -2.46 -19.75
C GLY A 132 2.15 -1.97 -18.45
N ALA A 133 0.85 -2.16 -18.24
CA ALA A 133 0.13 -1.63 -17.09
C ALA A 133 0.78 -2.02 -15.75
N ALA A 134 0.80 -1.08 -14.82
CA ALA A 134 1.42 -1.19 -13.51
C ALA A 134 0.43 -0.86 -12.38
N ILE A 135 0.74 -1.35 -11.19
CA ILE A 135 0.05 -1.01 -9.95
C ILE A 135 1.00 -0.21 -9.07
N PHE A 136 0.48 0.84 -8.45
CA PHE A 136 1.22 1.75 -7.58
C PHE A 136 0.55 1.84 -6.21
N ASP A 137 1.36 1.98 -5.15
CA ASP A 137 0.88 2.33 -3.82
C ASP A 137 0.50 3.82 -3.82
N ALA A 138 -0.76 4.13 -3.52
CA ALA A 138 -1.26 5.51 -3.55
C ALA A 138 -0.82 6.34 -2.34
N LEU A 139 -0.25 5.69 -1.30
CA LEU A 139 0.13 6.33 -0.03
C LEU A 139 1.64 6.20 0.26
N VAL A 140 2.46 5.87 -0.74
CA VAL A 140 3.91 5.68 -0.58
C VAL A 140 4.60 6.91 0.04
N ASP A 141 4.14 8.12 -0.32
CA ASP A 141 4.66 9.40 0.19
C ASP A 141 3.53 10.20 0.87
N LEU A 142 2.99 9.66 1.97
CA LEU A 142 1.90 10.32 2.70
C LEU A 142 2.39 11.62 3.35
N ASN A 143 1.95 12.77 2.81
CA ASN A 143 2.21 14.09 3.38
C ASN A 143 1.02 14.56 4.23
N ILE A 144 1.28 14.86 5.51
CA ILE A 144 0.27 15.37 6.46
C ILE A 144 0.60 16.81 6.78
N ALA A 145 -0.24 17.74 6.30
CA ALA A 145 0.04 19.17 6.32
C ALA A 145 0.17 19.80 7.72
N THR A 146 -0.45 19.22 8.76
CA THR A 146 -0.44 19.86 10.08
C THR A 146 -0.13 18.91 11.23
N LYS A 147 -0.86 17.80 11.38
CA LYS A 147 -0.76 16.94 12.57
C LYS A 147 -1.16 15.50 12.26
N LEU A 148 -0.30 14.55 12.63
CA LEU A 148 -0.67 13.13 12.77
C LEU A 148 -1.07 12.84 14.21
N THR A 149 -2.29 12.34 14.45
CA THR A 149 -2.73 11.85 15.74
C THR A 149 -2.98 10.35 15.68
N LEU A 150 -2.18 9.58 16.42
CA LEU A 150 -2.40 8.15 16.59
C LEU A 150 -3.10 7.92 17.92
N LYS A 151 -4.33 7.39 17.89
CA LYS A 151 -5.14 7.12 19.07
C LYS A 151 -5.72 5.73 19.01
N ASN A 152 -5.44 4.92 20.00
CA ASN A 152 -6.18 3.68 20.20
C ASN A 152 -7.55 4.02 20.80
N PRO A 153 -8.69 3.76 20.11
CA PRO A 153 -10.02 4.04 20.63
C PRO A 153 -10.48 3.03 21.69
N ALA A 154 -9.77 1.90 21.85
CA ALA A 154 -10.15 0.87 22.81
C ALA A 154 -10.01 1.38 24.26
N THR A 155 -10.91 0.93 25.13
CA THR A 155 -10.86 1.21 26.59
C THR A 155 -9.91 0.29 27.33
N SER A 156 -9.21 -0.62 26.62
CA SER A 156 -8.20 -1.53 27.16
C SER A 156 -6.83 -0.85 27.32
N ALA A 157 -5.95 -1.45 28.08
CA ALA A 157 -4.59 -0.96 28.32
C ALA A 157 -3.65 -1.03 27.11
N SER A 158 -4.16 -1.34 25.91
CA SER A 158 -3.35 -1.40 24.68
C SER A 158 -2.92 0.00 24.24
N PRO A 159 -1.61 0.28 24.08
CA PRO A 159 -1.14 1.59 23.62
C PRO A 159 -1.43 1.83 22.15
N ALA A 160 -1.46 3.10 21.74
CA ALA A 160 -1.24 3.46 20.34
C ALA A 160 0.25 3.25 20.02
N THR A 161 0.56 2.62 18.92
CA THR A 161 1.93 2.24 18.56
C THR A 161 2.32 2.86 17.22
N VAL A 162 3.53 3.39 17.10
CA VAL A 162 4.22 3.65 15.84
C VAL A 162 5.28 2.58 15.66
N LEU A 163 5.14 1.74 14.65
CA LEU A 163 6.17 0.78 14.26
C LEU A 163 6.96 1.38 13.09
N LEU A 164 8.26 1.60 13.31
CA LEU A 164 9.21 1.96 12.26
C LEU A 164 10.04 0.71 11.97
N GLN A 165 9.91 0.16 10.78
CA GLN A 165 10.52 -1.11 10.39
C GLN A 165 11.20 -0.98 9.04
N THR A 166 12.45 -1.43 8.95
CA THR A 166 13.14 -1.61 7.66
C THR A 166 12.55 -2.79 6.89
N GLY A 167 12.66 -2.76 5.57
CA GLY A 167 12.37 -3.90 4.70
C GLY A 167 13.55 -4.85 4.52
N ASP A 168 14.70 -4.55 5.14
CA ASP A 168 15.88 -5.41 5.09
C ASP A 168 15.65 -6.69 5.91
N THR A 169 15.98 -7.84 5.33
CA THR A 169 15.82 -9.16 5.94
C THR A 169 17.14 -9.77 6.42
N ASP A 170 18.26 -9.06 6.25
CA ASP A 170 19.61 -9.48 6.66
C ASP A 170 20.28 -8.34 7.43
N ILE A 171 19.83 -8.12 8.65
CA ILE A 171 20.30 -7.01 9.49
C ILE A 171 21.72 -7.26 9.94
N ALA A 172 22.66 -6.45 9.44
CA ALA A 172 24.06 -6.42 9.78
C ALA A 172 24.41 -5.29 10.78
N VAL A 173 25.62 -5.26 11.25
CA VAL A 173 26.13 -4.20 12.14
C VAL A 173 26.02 -2.81 11.48
N ASN A 174 25.50 -1.82 12.22
CA ASN A 174 25.22 -0.44 11.80
C ASN A 174 24.01 -0.25 10.87
N ASP A 175 23.20 -1.25 10.61
CA ASP A 175 21.95 -1.06 9.89
C ASP A 175 20.96 -0.26 10.74
N VAL A 176 20.21 0.63 10.06
CA VAL A 176 19.21 1.48 10.68
C VAL A 176 17.84 0.80 10.56
N LEU A 177 17.26 0.39 11.70
CA LEU A 177 15.97 -0.28 11.75
C LEU A 177 14.80 0.69 11.52
N GLY A 178 14.98 1.94 11.96
CA GLY A 178 14.00 3.01 11.81
C GLY A 178 14.53 4.30 12.41
N LYS A 179 13.98 5.45 11.96
CA LYS A 179 14.41 6.77 12.43
C LYS A 179 13.30 7.81 12.38
N ILE A 180 13.42 8.84 13.22
CA ILE A 180 12.63 10.06 13.20
C ILE A 180 13.60 11.20 12.91
N GLN A 181 13.33 11.99 11.85
CA GLN A 181 14.17 13.10 11.42
C GLN A 181 13.44 14.43 11.59
N PHE A 182 14.21 15.48 11.93
CA PHE A 182 13.76 16.85 12.02
C PHE A 182 14.58 17.68 11.03
N GLN A 183 13.87 18.32 10.10
CA GLN A 183 14.47 19.04 8.98
C GLN A 183 13.64 20.25 8.63
N ALA A 184 14.26 21.37 8.28
CA ALA A 184 13.60 22.49 7.64
C ALA A 184 13.42 22.17 6.14
N PRO A 185 12.22 22.32 5.55
CA PRO A 185 11.98 21.92 4.17
C PRO A 185 12.65 22.85 3.16
N ASP A 186 12.69 24.13 3.46
CA ASP A 186 13.27 25.17 2.60
C ASP A 186 13.62 26.40 3.47
N GLU A 187 14.88 26.73 3.52
CA GLU A 187 15.37 27.95 4.16
C GLU A 187 16.20 28.71 3.13
N GLY A 188 15.72 29.83 2.63
CA GLY A 188 16.07 30.53 1.41
C GLY A 188 17.56 30.78 1.08
N THR A 189 18.52 30.43 1.93
CA THR A 189 19.97 30.61 1.65
C THR A 189 20.83 29.56 2.35
N GLY A 190 21.61 28.84 1.57
CA GLY A 190 22.66 27.94 2.05
C GLY A 190 22.27 26.45 2.04
N THR A 191 23.27 25.61 1.83
CA THR A 191 23.09 24.15 1.72
C THR A 191 22.88 23.49 3.08
N ASP A 192 23.38 24.08 4.17
CA ASP A 192 23.31 23.50 5.51
C ASP A 192 21.90 23.62 6.12
N ALA A 193 21.17 24.68 5.74
CA ALA A 193 19.83 24.97 6.29
C ALA A 193 18.78 23.88 5.95
N ILE A 194 18.96 23.15 4.85
CA ILE A 194 18.07 22.07 4.40
C ILE A 194 18.55 20.66 4.77
N LEU A 195 19.66 20.54 5.52
CA LEU A 195 20.12 19.25 6.01
C LEU A 195 19.26 18.77 7.19
N VAL A 196 19.30 17.46 7.46
CA VAL A 196 18.68 16.91 8.66
C VAL A 196 19.36 17.49 9.89
N ALA A 197 18.64 18.32 10.64
CA ALA A 197 19.17 19.05 11.79
C ALA A 197 19.27 18.19 13.04
N ALA A 198 18.34 17.25 13.22
CA ALA A 198 18.34 16.28 14.33
C ALA A 198 17.69 14.95 13.92
N GLU A 199 18.10 13.86 14.58
CA GLU A 199 17.56 12.52 14.33
C GLU A 199 17.56 11.68 15.62
N VAL A 200 16.53 10.85 15.77
CA VAL A 200 16.53 9.71 16.71
C VAL A 200 16.44 8.45 15.87
N ALA A 201 17.39 7.53 16.04
CA ALA A 201 17.47 6.30 15.25
C ALA A 201 17.74 5.07 16.11
N ALA A 202 17.16 3.92 15.70
CA ALA A 202 17.53 2.61 16.20
C ALA A 202 18.56 1.99 15.24
N VAL A 203 19.75 1.66 15.73
CA VAL A 203 20.89 1.17 14.93
C VAL A 203 21.39 -0.14 15.50
N SER A 204 21.52 -1.17 14.65
CA SER A 204 22.05 -2.47 15.07
C SER A 204 23.49 -2.37 15.58
N GLU A 205 23.82 -3.07 16.64
CA GLU A 205 25.19 -3.18 17.19
C GLU A 205 25.93 -4.43 16.70
N GLY A 206 25.25 -5.28 15.95
CA GLY A 206 25.79 -6.52 15.38
C GLY A 206 24.79 -7.16 14.44
N ASP A 207 25.17 -8.27 13.83
CA ASP A 207 24.29 -9.05 12.98
C ASP A 207 23.14 -9.66 13.82
N PHE A 208 21.92 -9.55 13.31
CA PHE A 208 20.76 -10.13 13.96
C PHE A 208 20.75 -11.64 13.75
N SER A 209 20.27 -12.37 14.78
CA SER A 209 20.17 -13.82 14.76
C SER A 209 19.02 -14.28 15.66
N ALA A 210 18.78 -15.60 15.71
CA ALA A 210 17.77 -16.18 16.60
C ALA A 210 18.00 -15.86 18.10
N SER A 211 19.20 -15.43 18.48
CA SER A 211 19.59 -15.15 19.87
C SER A 211 20.11 -13.73 20.10
N SER A 212 20.15 -12.88 19.08
CA SER A 212 20.67 -11.51 19.18
C SER A 212 19.86 -10.55 18.29
N ASN A 213 19.39 -9.46 18.90
CA ASN A 213 18.84 -8.27 18.26
C ASN A 213 19.44 -7.01 18.89
N ALA A 214 20.73 -7.07 19.24
CA ALA A 214 21.44 -5.99 19.92
C ALA A 214 21.34 -4.69 19.13
N THR A 215 20.75 -3.67 19.71
CA THR A 215 20.42 -2.40 19.06
C THR A 215 20.71 -1.23 20.00
N LYS A 216 21.37 -0.18 19.51
CA LYS A 216 21.51 1.09 20.21
C LYS A 216 20.43 2.08 19.77
N LEU A 217 20.02 2.95 20.69
CA LEU A 217 19.26 4.15 20.38
C LEU A 217 20.24 5.31 20.23
N SER A 218 20.26 5.94 19.05
CA SER A 218 21.19 7.01 18.66
C SER A 218 20.45 8.34 18.60
N PHE A 219 21.02 9.38 19.24
CA PHE A 219 20.52 10.77 19.21
C PHE A 219 21.56 11.61 18.45
N LYS A 220 21.13 12.24 17.39
CA LYS A 220 21.99 13.00 16.50
C LYS A 220 21.53 14.45 16.42
N THR A 221 22.51 15.37 16.39
CA THR A 221 22.27 16.81 16.13
C THR A 221 23.37 17.35 15.22
N GLY A 222 23.04 18.39 14.43
CA GLY A 222 23.96 19.15 13.59
C GLY A 222 24.11 20.57 14.11
N ALA A 223 25.21 21.23 13.75
CA ALA A 223 25.43 22.66 13.97
C ALA A 223 25.43 23.41 12.63
N SER A 224 26.23 22.95 11.66
CA SER A 224 26.32 23.45 10.29
C SER A 224 26.54 22.29 9.30
N GLU A 225 26.32 21.05 9.72
CA GLU A 225 26.43 19.82 8.96
C GLU A 225 25.17 18.95 9.18
N ALA A 226 25.03 17.89 8.39
CA ALA A 226 24.02 16.88 8.68
C ALA A 226 24.19 16.30 10.10
N ALA A 227 23.09 16.00 10.78
CA ALA A 227 23.08 15.52 12.15
C ALA A 227 23.99 14.29 12.34
N THR A 228 24.91 14.37 13.29
CA THR A 228 25.80 13.29 13.70
C THR A 228 25.52 12.86 15.12
N GLU A 229 25.84 11.60 15.48
CA GLU A 229 25.59 11.06 16.81
C GLU A 229 26.34 11.90 17.88
N LYS A 230 25.61 12.36 18.88
CA LYS A 230 26.14 13.08 20.04
C LYS A 230 25.87 12.32 21.34
N MET A 231 24.86 11.42 21.33
CA MET A 231 24.52 10.57 22.47
C MET A 231 23.99 9.23 21.99
N SER A 232 24.31 8.16 22.66
CA SER A 232 23.67 6.85 22.42
C SER A 232 23.47 6.04 23.68
N LEU A 233 22.42 5.19 23.67
CA LEU A 233 22.16 4.17 24.66
C LEU A 233 22.32 2.81 23.99
N SER A 234 23.34 2.05 24.43
CA SER A 234 23.62 0.72 23.89
C SER A 234 22.63 -0.34 24.37
N SER A 235 22.60 -1.51 23.71
CA SER A 235 21.84 -2.67 24.14
C SER A 235 22.24 -3.16 25.53
N GLY A 236 23.48 -2.92 25.96
CA GLY A 236 23.98 -3.20 27.31
C GLY A 236 23.60 -2.17 28.38
N GLY A 237 22.82 -1.13 28.03
CA GLY A 237 22.40 -0.08 28.95
C GLY A 237 23.48 1.00 29.23
N ASN A 238 24.55 1.06 28.42
CA ASN A 238 25.58 2.08 28.58
C ASN A 238 25.20 3.36 27.84
N LEU A 239 25.25 4.49 28.52
CA LEU A 239 25.07 5.81 27.94
C LEU A 239 26.44 6.37 27.53
N THR A 240 26.56 6.78 26.26
CA THR A 240 27.74 7.46 25.70
C THR A 240 27.33 8.88 25.28
N LEU A 241 28.17 9.88 25.58
CA LEU A 241 28.03 11.29 25.21
C LEU A 241 29.21 11.73 24.34
#